data_6380f030b83958fe312daf008777c3b7
#
_entry.id   6380f030b83958fe312daf008777c3b7
#
_cell.length_a   1.000
_cell.length_b   1.000
_cell.length_c   1.000
_cell.angle_alpha   90.00
_cell.angle_beta   90.00
_cell.angle_gamma   90.00
#
_symmetry.space_group_name_H-M   'P 1'
#
loop_
_entity.id
_entity.type
_entity.pdbx_description
1 polymer ?
#
loop_
_entity_poly.entity_id
_entity_poly.type
_entity_poly.pdbx_seq_one_letter_code
_entity_poly.pdbx_strand_id
1 'polypeptide(L)'
;VGVFDAAARYADRLPGSGPDAFLDHVRGEEVPGDTLALRAPVLDTVAVLTPAAAAGRQWRLVCVAGVQEGVWPDLRLRGSLLGSEHLVDVVTGRGGSVRAAQAAVRYDETRLFHVAATRASERLIVSAVRNDDEQPSVYLDLLDPLPEGADAGRPFTTVARALTTAAVVGALRQVAASECTDPVAAVRAGRLLARLADDGVVAADPGQWWALVPAADGRPRRAHDATVRVSPSKVEQFATCELAWVLRASGGDGTKSPSASIGTLVHDVIAELGDVDAATLQAEIERRWGQLGLAPGWVQDRKRQEARAMAQKVADYFTSKESAGWERVGVEMEAQVQVGRALLKGRVDRLERHTDGSLRVVDYKTGSSKPTTAELARHPQLGVYQVAVEQGAFGELGDRSAGAALLQLGKAANKSVTVQSQPALADDEDPVWAQRLVEQTADGMGGMRFAATPGEHCRMCPVVASCPARPEGQTI
;
A
#
# COMPACT_ATOMS: atom_id res chain seq x y z
N VAL A 1 -17.97 21.50 29.55
CA VAL A 1 -18.26 22.80 28.91
C VAL A 1 -17.68 22.80 27.50
N GLY A 2 -16.38 22.61 27.29
CA GLY A 2 -15.77 22.73 25.94
C GLY A 2 -16.34 21.79 24.83
N VAL A 3 -16.78 20.58 25.17
CA VAL A 3 -17.40 19.66 24.21
C VAL A 3 -18.77 20.17 23.76
N PHE A 4 -19.55 20.72 24.65
CA PHE A 4 -20.88 21.27 24.33
C PHE A 4 -20.76 22.55 23.48
N ASP A 5 -19.76 23.38 23.75
CA ASP A 5 -19.48 24.57 22.94
C ASP A 5 -18.98 24.18 21.52
N ALA A 6 -18.20 23.12 21.41
CA ALA A 6 -17.77 22.58 20.13
C ALA A 6 -18.96 21.99 19.36
N ALA A 7 -19.84 21.25 20.02
CA ALA A 7 -21.03 20.68 19.42
C ALA A 7 -22.00 21.78 18.96
N ALA A 8 -22.19 22.86 19.74
CA ALA A 8 -23.01 24.00 19.33
C ALA A 8 -22.44 24.66 18.06
N ARG A 9 -21.15 24.94 18.01
CA ARG A 9 -20.48 25.51 16.82
C ARG A 9 -20.56 24.59 15.60
N TYR A 10 -20.51 23.28 15.82
CA TYR A 10 -20.65 22.29 14.75
C TYR A 10 -22.08 22.29 14.19
N ALA A 11 -23.08 22.28 15.06
CA ALA A 11 -24.49 22.34 14.68
C ALA A 11 -24.84 23.64 13.92
N ASP A 12 -24.25 24.78 14.32
CA ASP A 12 -24.40 26.05 13.62
C ASP A 12 -23.82 26.04 12.20
N ARG A 13 -22.71 25.32 11.98
CA ARG A 13 -22.04 25.20 10.67
C ARG A 13 -22.68 24.17 9.74
N LEU A 14 -23.21 23.10 10.31
CA LEU A 14 -23.77 21.96 9.59
C LEU A 14 -25.15 21.60 10.16
N PRO A 15 -26.17 22.44 9.96
CA PRO A 15 -27.52 22.20 10.44
C PRO A 15 -28.07 20.88 9.91
N GLY A 16 -28.56 20.02 10.80
CA GLY A 16 -29.11 18.71 10.46
C GLY A 16 -28.13 17.54 10.56
N SER A 17 -26.87 17.78 10.90
CA SER A 17 -25.91 16.73 11.20
C SER A 17 -26.20 16.09 12.56
N GLY A 18 -26.21 14.75 12.62
CA GLY A 18 -26.43 14.01 13.86
C GLY A 18 -25.20 13.96 14.78
N PRO A 19 -25.36 13.47 16.04
CA PRO A 19 -24.28 13.33 17.00
C PRO A 19 -23.09 12.50 16.49
N ASP A 20 -23.36 11.47 15.70
CA ASP A 20 -22.31 10.59 15.17
C ASP A 20 -21.38 11.35 14.21
N ALA A 21 -21.94 12.20 13.34
CA ALA A 21 -21.15 13.02 12.44
C ALA A 21 -20.29 14.07 13.20
N PHE A 22 -20.78 14.58 14.34
CA PHE A 22 -19.99 15.44 15.23
C PHE A 22 -18.83 14.65 15.87
N LEU A 23 -19.06 13.43 16.32
CA LEU A 23 -18.02 12.59 16.91
C LEU A 23 -16.94 12.23 15.87
N ASP A 24 -17.33 11.94 14.64
CA ASP A 24 -16.39 11.67 13.57
C ASP A 24 -15.57 12.91 13.18
N HIS A 25 -16.22 14.09 13.19
CA HIS A 25 -15.54 15.36 13.00
C HIS A 25 -14.48 15.61 14.09
N VAL A 26 -14.83 15.42 15.34
CA VAL A 26 -13.90 15.61 16.48
C VAL A 26 -12.75 14.58 16.45
N ARG A 27 -13.03 13.35 16.05
CA ARG A 27 -12.00 12.30 15.91
C ARG A 27 -11.09 12.53 14.69
N GLY A 28 -11.61 13.15 13.64
CA GLY A 28 -10.87 13.49 12.42
C GLY A 28 -10.06 14.79 12.50
N GLU A 29 -10.20 15.57 13.60
CA GLU A 29 -9.36 16.76 13.80
C GLU A 29 -7.93 16.35 14.18
N GLU A 30 -7.05 16.27 13.20
CA GLU A 30 -5.61 16.01 13.39
C GLU A 30 -4.85 17.25 13.90
N VAL A 31 -5.40 18.43 13.77
CA VAL A 31 -4.81 19.69 14.24
C VAL A 31 -5.52 20.15 15.49
N PRO A 32 -4.84 20.18 16.67
CA PRO A 32 -5.42 20.72 17.89
C PRO A 32 -5.83 22.18 17.68
N GLY A 33 -7.12 22.45 17.68
CA GLY A 33 -7.63 23.81 17.62
C GLY A 33 -7.14 24.62 18.83
N ASP A 34 -6.71 25.86 18.57
CA ASP A 34 -6.31 26.80 19.61
C ASP A 34 -7.56 27.19 20.42
N THR A 35 -7.82 26.48 21.52
CA THR A 35 -8.99 26.73 22.34
C THR A 35 -8.74 27.92 23.24
N LEU A 36 -9.36 29.05 22.92
CA LEU A 36 -9.48 30.22 23.81
C LEU A 36 -10.34 29.96 25.05
N ALA A 37 -10.69 28.70 25.35
CA ALA A 37 -11.42 28.37 26.56
C ALA A 37 -10.51 28.55 27.77
N LEU A 38 -10.87 29.46 28.63
CA LEU A 38 -10.30 29.64 29.98
C LEU A 38 -10.47 28.31 30.73
N ARG A 39 -9.43 27.50 30.77
CA ARG A 39 -9.41 26.29 31.59
C ARG A 39 -9.25 26.70 33.05
N ALA A 40 -10.16 26.26 33.90
CA ALA A 40 -9.96 26.37 35.33
C ALA A 40 -8.62 25.71 35.71
N PRO A 41 -7.78 26.32 36.57
CA PRO A 41 -6.52 25.74 36.97
C PRO A 41 -6.79 24.43 37.73
N VAL A 42 -6.47 23.31 37.11
CA VAL A 42 -6.48 22.01 37.78
C VAL A 42 -5.12 21.84 38.40
N LEU A 43 -5.08 21.82 39.75
CA LEU A 43 -3.86 21.98 40.54
C LEU A 43 -2.89 20.78 40.48
N ASP A 44 -3.33 19.61 39.99
CA ASP A 44 -2.47 18.42 39.94
C ASP A 44 -2.63 17.72 38.58
N THR A 45 -2.02 18.30 37.55
CA THR A 45 -2.06 17.77 36.17
C THR A 45 -0.70 17.83 35.51
N VAL A 46 -0.51 16.90 34.57
CA VAL A 46 0.60 16.98 33.59
C VAL A 46 0.21 17.93 32.46
N ALA A 47 0.97 19.00 32.30
CA ALA A 47 0.77 19.93 31.18
C ALA A 47 1.37 19.38 29.92
N VAL A 48 0.55 19.25 28.86
CA VAL A 48 1.02 18.91 27.49
C VAL A 48 0.93 20.18 26.64
N LEU A 49 2.05 20.67 26.18
CA LEU A 49 2.18 21.99 25.56
C LEU A 49 3.09 21.92 24.32
N THR A 50 2.89 22.85 23.39
CA THR A 50 3.89 23.12 22.35
C THR A 50 5.07 23.91 22.97
N PRO A 51 6.28 23.90 22.36
CA PRO A 51 7.42 24.69 22.84
C PRO A 51 7.08 26.16 22.96
N ALA A 52 6.35 26.74 22.01
CA ALA A 52 5.92 28.14 22.05
C ALA A 52 4.98 28.42 23.23
N ALA A 53 4.03 27.55 23.53
CA ALA A 53 3.11 27.68 24.65
C ALA A 53 3.79 27.47 26.03
N ALA A 54 4.93 26.79 26.03
CA ALA A 54 5.76 26.61 27.24
C ALA A 54 6.70 27.79 27.52
N ALA A 55 6.82 28.73 26.61
CA ALA A 55 7.69 29.91 26.81
C ALA A 55 7.31 30.70 28.05
N GLY A 56 8.32 31.12 28.81
CA GLY A 56 8.11 31.88 30.07
C GLY A 56 7.64 31.06 31.28
N ARG A 57 7.41 29.75 31.13
CA ARG A 57 7.03 28.83 32.22
C ARG A 57 8.19 27.92 32.60
N GLN A 58 8.14 27.33 33.79
CA GLN A 58 9.11 26.34 34.27
C GLN A 58 8.42 25.22 35.02
N TRP A 59 8.97 24.01 34.91
CA TRP A 59 8.52 22.83 35.65
C TRP A 59 9.72 22.10 36.24
N ARG A 60 9.52 21.40 37.34
CA ARG A 60 10.57 20.58 37.93
C ARG A 60 11.04 19.48 36.95
N LEU A 61 10.08 18.82 36.32
CA LEU A 61 10.32 17.77 35.31
C LEU A 61 9.71 18.18 33.98
N VAL A 62 10.51 18.10 32.91
CA VAL A 62 10.04 18.29 31.53
C VAL A 62 10.41 17.08 30.68
N CYS A 63 9.43 16.59 29.93
CA CYS A 63 9.62 15.57 28.91
C CYS A 63 9.48 16.22 27.53
N VAL A 64 10.54 16.18 26.73
CA VAL A 64 10.50 16.56 25.31
C VAL A 64 10.46 15.27 24.49
N ALA A 65 9.28 14.93 23.99
CA ALA A 65 9.04 13.65 23.31
C ALA A 65 9.10 13.78 21.79
N GLY A 66 9.54 12.72 21.12
CA GLY A 66 9.49 12.64 19.66
C GLY A 66 10.51 13.55 18.96
N VAL A 67 11.73 13.62 19.47
CA VAL A 67 12.82 14.39 18.83
C VAL A 67 13.40 13.56 17.69
N GLN A 68 12.66 13.55 16.56
CA GLN A 68 12.89 12.71 15.38
C GLN A 68 13.40 13.52 14.20
N GLU A 69 14.21 12.88 13.34
CA GLU A 69 14.59 13.46 12.05
C GLU A 69 13.33 13.71 11.19
N GLY A 70 13.25 14.90 10.57
CA GLY A 70 12.09 15.30 9.78
C GLY A 70 10.84 15.73 10.56
N VAL A 71 10.83 15.55 11.89
CA VAL A 71 9.77 16.03 12.79
C VAL A 71 10.27 17.22 13.61
N TRP A 72 11.46 17.13 14.16
CA TRP A 72 12.12 18.23 14.85
C TRP A 72 13.65 18.18 14.63
N PRO A 73 14.23 19.06 13.78
CA PRO A 73 13.61 20.25 13.15
C PRO A 73 12.63 19.91 12.01
N ASP A 74 11.49 20.60 11.97
CA ASP A 74 10.59 20.56 10.83
C ASP A 74 11.05 21.58 9.78
N LEU A 75 11.84 21.15 8.82
CA LEU A 75 12.43 22.00 7.78
C LEU A 75 11.50 22.26 6.58
N ARG A 76 10.24 21.87 6.67
CA ARG A 76 9.26 22.13 5.62
C ARG A 76 8.98 23.63 5.55
N LEU A 77 9.17 24.20 4.37
CA LEU A 77 8.82 25.60 4.12
C LEU A 77 7.29 25.72 4.12
N ARG A 78 6.74 26.25 5.19
CA ARG A 78 5.32 26.57 5.31
C ARG A 78 5.12 28.00 4.84
N GLY A 79 5.12 28.21 3.51
CA GLY A 79 4.85 29.52 2.94
C GLY A 79 3.38 29.90 3.03
N SER A 80 3.07 31.18 3.26
CA SER A 80 1.72 31.69 3.02
C SER A 80 1.41 31.60 1.53
N LEU A 81 0.13 31.41 1.17
CA LEU A 81 -0.33 31.31 -0.21
C LEU A 81 0.12 32.52 -1.07
N LEU A 82 0.32 33.67 -0.43
CA LEU A 82 0.72 34.92 -1.07
C LEU A 82 2.25 35.20 -0.98
N GLY A 83 3.03 34.33 -0.34
CA GLY A 83 4.47 34.50 -0.22
C GLY A 83 4.90 35.80 0.50
N SER A 84 4.12 36.26 1.48
CA SER A 84 4.38 37.52 2.21
C SER A 84 5.77 37.57 2.87
N GLU A 85 6.27 36.41 3.31
CA GLU A 85 7.62 36.26 3.88
C GLU A 85 8.68 36.55 2.82
N HIS A 86 8.44 36.12 1.58
CA HIS A 86 9.33 36.40 0.45
C HIS A 86 9.40 37.89 0.10
N LEU A 87 8.30 38.63 0.30
CA LEU A 87 8.25 40.07 0.12
C LEU A 87 9.15 40.78 1.14
N VAL A 88 9.15 40.37 2.39
CA VAL A 88 10.02 40.91 3.44
C VAL A 88 11.48 40.66 3.09
N ASP A 89 11.84 39.47 2.63
CA ASP A 89 13.21 39.14 2.22
C ASP A 89 13.68 40.00 1.02
N VAL A 90 12.81 40.21 0.04
CA VAL A 90 13.10 41.08 -1.11
C VAL A 90 13.30 42.55 -0.69
N VAL A 91 12.40 43.06 0.16
CA VAL A 91 12.44 44.46 0.64
C VAL A 91 13.64 44.70 1.55
N THR A 92 14.06 43.70 2.33
CA THR A 92 15.21 43.78 3.24
C THR A 92 16.54 43.42 2.56
N GLY A 93 16.54 43.08 1.25
CA GLY A 93 17.74 42.70 0.50
C GLY A 93 18.35 41.34 0.90
N ARG A 94 17.61 40.53 1.61
CA ARG A 94 18.04 39.18 2.07
C ARG A 94 17.75 38.08 1.04
N GLY A 95 18.06 38.29 -0.18
CA GLY A 95 17.85 37.44 -1.36
C GLY A 95 17.36 36.02 -1.10
N GLY A 96 16.14 35.71 -1.58
CA GLY A 96 15.39 34.52 -1.27
C GLY A 96 15.84 33.26 -2.00
N SER A 97 16.95 32.65 -1.61
CA SER A 97 17.22 31.29 -2.04
C SER A 97 16.48 30.30 -1.11
N VAL A 98 16.00 29.15 -1.66
CA VAL A 98 15.40 28.05 -0.88
C VAL A 98 16.31 27.61 0.28
N ARG A 99 17.64 27.64 0.07
CA ARG A 99 18.63 27.33 1.12
C ARG A 99 18.63 28.36 2.26
N ALA A 100 18.47 29.63 1.95
CA ALA A 100 18.39 30.69 2.97
C ALA A 100 17.10 30.56 3.78
N ALA A 101 15.96 30.27 3.14
CA ALA A 101 14.69 30.02 3.79
C ALA A 101 14.76 28.78 4.70
N GLN A 102 15.34 27.68 4.25
CA GLN A 102 15.53 26.47 5.08
C GLN A 102 16.50 26.72 6.24
N ALA A 103 17.53 27.53 6.07
CA ALA A 103 18.43 27.93 7.15
C ALA A 103 17.71 28.77 8.21
N ALA A 104 16.83 29.69 7.80
CA ALA A 104 16.01 30.47 8.71
C ALA A 104 15.06 29.60 9.54
N VAL A 105 14.33 28.68 8.88
CA VAL A 105 13.45 27.71 9.56
C VAL A 105 14.25 26.87 10.54
N ARG A 106 15.41 26.34 10.15
CA ARG A 106 16.27 25.58 11.06
C ARG A 106 16.68 26.38 12.28
N TYR A 107 16.98 27.67 12.09
CA TYR A 107 17.36 28.56 13.20
C TYR A 107 16.20 28.77 14.18
N ASP A 108 14.98 28.92 13.67
CA ASP A 108 13.79 29.06 14.49
C ASP A 108 13.43 27.76 15.21
N GLU A 109 13.52 26.62 14.53
CA GLU A 109 13.35 25.29 15.15
C GLU A 109 14.38 25.04 16.27
N THR A 110 15.64 25.47 16.07
CA THR A 110 16.68 25.39 17.11
C THR A 110 16.34 26.23 18.31
N ARG A 111 15.80 27.44 18.12
CA ARG A 111 15.34 28.30 19.20
C ARG A 111 14.16 27.68 19.95
N LEU A 112 13.20 27.09 19.25
CA LEU A 112 12.08 26.39 19.89
C LEU A 112 12.55 25.19 20.69
N PHE A 113 13.53 24.43 20.18
CA PHE A 113 14.13 23.33 20.91
C PHE A 113 14.84 23.82 22.17
N HIS A 114 15.61 24.91 22.10
CA HIS A 114 16.22 25.53 23.24
C HIS A 114 15.19 26.00 24.27
N VAL A 115 14.09 26.61 23.83
CA VAL A 115 12.99 26.99 24.70
C VAL A 115 12.45 25.77 25.42
N ALA A 116 12.15 24.66 24.72
CA ALA A 116 11.62 23.44 25.33
C ALA A 116 12.59 22.82 26.35
N ALA A 117 13.87 22.68 25.98
CA ALA A 117 14.89 22.07 26.81
C ALA A 117 15.18 22.86 28.09
N THR A 118 15.07 24.19 28.04
CA THR A 118 15.34 25.07 29.17
C THR A 118 14.14 25.28 30.10
N ARG A 119 13.03 24.59 29.88
CA ARG A 119 11.86 24.68 30.79
C ARG A 119 12.00 23.85 32.07
N ALA A 120 12.92 22.87 32.07
CA ALA A 120 13.16 22.03 33.23
C ALA A 120 14.01 22.77 34.28
N SER A 121 13.56 22.78 35.53
CA SER A 121 14.34 23.32 36.65
C SER A 121 15.17 22.26 37.39
N GLU A 122 14.75 20.97 37.33
CA GLU A 122 15.44 19.86 38.01
C GLU A 122 15.84 18.74 37.02
N ARG A 123 14.92 18.33 36.16
CA ARG A 123 15.16 17.17 35.29
C ARG A 123 14.53 17.35 33.92
N LEU A 124 15.35 17.17 32.89
CA LEU A 124 14.95 17.08 31.51
C LEU A 124 15.03 15.62 31.03
N ILE A 125 13.96 15.13 30.42
CA ILE A 125 13.91 13.84 29.72
C ILE A 125 13.65 14.15 28.26
N VAL A 126 14.47 13.63 27.37
CA VAL A 126 14.27 13.74 25.93
C VAL A 126 14.18 12.34 25.34
N SER A 127 13.20 12.09 24.49
CA SER A 127 13.02 10.79 23.88
C SER A 127 12.92 10.87 22.36
N ALA A 128 13.45 9.83 21.72
CA ALA A 128 13.34 9.59 20.29
C ALA A 128 13.17 8.09 20.05
N VAL A 129 12.60 7.73 18.91
CA VAL A 129 12.47 6.36 18.44
C VAL A 129 13.54 6.12 17.37
N ARG A 130 14.11 4.93 17.32
CA ARG A 130 14.99 4.49 16.25
C ARG A 130 14.55 3.13 15.76
N ASN A 131 14.18 3.07 14.50
CA ASN A 131 13.83 1.86 13.75
C ASN A 131 14.26 2.04 12.28
N ASP A 132 13.78 1.20 11.38
CA ASP A 132 14.13 1.27 9.97
C ASP A 132 13.53 2.51 9.27
N ASP A 133 12.41 3.02 9.77
CA ASP A 133 11.68 4.16 9.19
C ASP A 133 11.97 5.48 9.90
N GLU A 134 12.32 5.43 11.18
CA GLU A 134 12.47 6.61 12.03
C GLU A 134 13.88 6.69 12.62
N GLN A 135 14.49 7.87 12.54
CA GLN A 135 15.79 8.15 13.11
C GLN A 135 15.72 9.28 14.14
N PRO A 136 16.51 9.21 15.22
CA PRO A 136 16.64 10.31 16.16
C PRO A 136 17.20 11.56 15.50
N SER A 137 16.69 12.72 15.90
CA SER A 137 17.19 14.02 15.43
C SER A 137 18.61 14.29 15.93
N VAL A 138 19.37 15.01 15.11
CA VAL A 138 20.68 15.59 15.49
C VAL A 138 20.60 16.53 16.71
N TYR A 139 19.41 17.01 17.08
CA TYR A 139 19.22 17.85 18.27
C TYR A 139 19.48 17.09 19.59
N LEU A 140 19.46 15.77 19.58
CA LEU A 140 19.91 14.98 20.74
C LEU A 140 21.38 15.21 21.04
N ASP A 141 22.21 15.38 20.02
CA ASP A 141 23.65 15.62 20.18
C ASP A 141 23.96 17.02 20.76
N LEU A 142 23.02 17.96 20.68
CA LEU A 142 23.16 19.26 21.33
C LEU A 142 23.02 19.17 22.85
N LEU A 143 22.25 18.18 23.35
CA LEU A 143 22.01 18.00 24.78
C LEU A 143 22.96 16.97 25.42
N ASP A 144 23.26 15.92 24.67
CA ASP A 144 24.08 14.81 25.12
C ASP A 144 24.95 14.33 23.96
N PRO A 145 26.12 15.00 23.71
CA PRO A 145 27.01 14.70 22.62
C PRO A 145 27.52 13.24 22.72
N LEU A 146 27.53 12.53 21.60
CA LEU A 146 28.21 11.24 21.55
C LEU A 146 29.73 11.43 21.61
N PRO A 147 30.48 10.54 22.29
CA PRO A 147 31.94 10.56 22.28
C PRO A 147 32.47 10.46 20.84
N GLU A 148 33.55 11.18 20.53
CA GLU A 148 34.24 11.06 19.23
C GLU A 148 34.67 9.61 18.99
N GLY A 149 34.30 9.05 17.83
CA GLY A 149 34.62 7.68 17.46
C GLY A 149 33.67 6.60 18.03
N ALA A 150 32.54 6.96 18.60
CA ALA A 150 31.52 6.00 19.01
C ALA A 150 30.81 5.42 17.77
N ASP A 151 31.27 4.29 17.26
CA ASP A 151 30.61 3.51 16.21
C ASP A 151 29.25 2.94 16.66
N ALA A 152 29.05 2.80 17.96
CA ALA A 152 27.78 2.38 18.54
C ALA A 152 26.92 3.62 18.80
N GLY A 153 25.87 3.79 18.02
CA GLY A 153 24.88 4.85 18.28
C GLY A 153 24.37 4.83 19.72
N ARG A 154 23.51 5.81 20.07
CA ARG A 154 22.91 5.91 21.41
C ARG A 154 22.30 4.59 21.86
N PRO A 155 22.51 4.18 23.13
CA PRO A 155 21.92 2.95 23.64
C PRO A 155 20.40 3.06 23.66
N PHE A 156 19.72 1.94 23.41
CA PHE A 156 18.28 1.86 23.58
C PHE A 156 17.92 1.85 25.08
N THR A 157 16.94 2.68 25.43
CA THR A 157 16.36 2.63 26.77
C THR A 157 15.24 1.60 26.78
N THR A 158 15.33 0.61 27.63
CA THR A 158 14.19 -0.27 27.92
C THR A 158 13.18 0.51 28.73
N VAL A 159 12.02 0.81 28.12
CA VAL A 159 10.94 1.48 28.80
C VAL A 159 10.27 0.49 29.74
N ALA A 160 10.21 0.86 31.04
CA ALA A 160 9.44 0.07 32.00
C ALA A 160 7.97 0.03 31.57
N ARG A 161 7.29 -1.11 31.82
CA ARG A 161 5.87 -1.28 31.50
C ARG A 161 5.07 -0.13 32.07
N ALA A 162 4.24 0.49 31.21
CA ALA A 162 3.32 1.53 31.66
C ALA A 162 2.32 0.95 32.66
N LEU A 163 2.09 1.65 33.79
CA LEU A 163 1.09 1.28 34.78
C LEU A 163 -0.30 1.80 34.37
N THR A 164 -0.72 1.45 33.16
CA THR A 164 -2.06 1.72 32.66
C THR A 164 -2.86 0.42 32.60
N THR A 165 -4.18 0.50 32.69
CA THR A 165 -5.06 -0.67 32.57
C THR A 165 -4.79 -1.43 31.26
N ALA A 166 -4.63 -0.72 30.14
CA ALA A 166 -4.32 -1.33 28.84
C ALA A 166 -2.99 -2.09 28.85
N ALA A 167 -1.92 -1.52 29.43
CA ALA A 167 -0.62 -2.17 29.50
C ALA A 167 -0.63 -3.39 30.44
N VAL A 168 -1.36 -3.33 31.55
CA VAL A 168 -1.53 -4.46 32.47
C VAL A 168 -2.29 -5.59 31.78
N VAL A 169 -3.42 -5.27 31.13
CA VAL A 169 -4.19 -6.27 30.36
C VAL A 169 -3.35 -6.89 29.26
N GLY A 170 -2.63 -6.08 28.47
CA GLY A 170 -1.74 -6.58 27.41
C GLY A 170 -0.68 -7.55 27.93
N ALA A 171 -0.07 -7.22 29.08
CA ALA A 171 0.91 -8.07 29.71
C ALA A 171 0.33 -9.39 30.24
N LEU A 172 -0.84 -9.32 30.87
CA LEU A 172 -1.53 -10.51 31.36
C LEU A 172 -1.96 -11.41 30.20
N ARG A 173 -2.40 -10.83 29.08
CA ARG A 173 -2.72 -11.55 27.84
C ARG A 173 -1.50 -12.27 27.28
N GLN A 174 -0.35 -11.59 27.17
CA GLN A 174 0.90 -12.22 26.73
C GLN A 174 1.26 -13.43 27.59
N VAL A 175 1.21 -13.29 28.92
CA VAL A 175 1.51 -14.39 29.85
C VAL A 175 0.52 -15.52 29.72
N ALA A 176 -0.77 -15.22 29.60
CA ALA A 176 -1.84 -16.23 29.53
C ALA A 176 -1.85 -17.00 28.19
N ALA A 177 -1.42 -16.35 27.08
CA ALA A 177 -1.47 -16.91 25.74
C ALA A 177 -0.14 -17.50 25.25
N SER A 178 0.96 -17.28 25.96
CA SER A 178 2.28 -17.75 25.53
C SER A 178 2.48 -19.23 25.84
N GLU A 179 2.79 -20.01 24.82
CA GLU A 179 3.16 -21.43 24.95
C GLU A 179 4.47 -21.67 25.72
N CYS A 180 5.33 -20.65 25.84
CA CYS A 180 6.62 -20.70 26.53
C CYS A 180 6.53 -20.28 27.99
N THR A 181 5.36 -19.94 28.52
CA THR A 181 5.20 -19.44 29.88
C THR A 181 4.97 -20.60 30.86
N ASP A 182 5.50 -20.44 32.09
CA ASP A 182 5.18 -21.33 33.19
C ASP A 182 3.66 -21.49 33.35
N PRO A 183 3.12 -22.71 33.31
CA PRO A 183 1.68 -22.98 33.42
C PRO A 183 1.03 -22.32 34.64
N VAL A 184 1.76 -22.20 35.76
CA VAL A 184 1.26 -21.53 36.98
C VAL A 184 1.10 -20.04 36.75
N ALA A 185 2.05 -19.41 36.07
CA ALA A 185 1.98 -17.99 35.71
C ALA A 185 0.83 -17.75 34.71
N ALA A 186 0.65 -18.60 33.72
CA ALA A 186 -0.45 -18.52 32.77
C ALA A 186 -1.84 -18.59 33.45
N VAL A 187 -2.01 -19.53 34.39
CA VAL A 187 -3.25 -19.66 35.16
C VAL A 187 -3.50 -18.42 36.04
N ARG A 188 -2.45 -17.89 36.69
CA ARG A 188 -2.57 -16.65 37.49
C ARG A 188 -2.97 -15.46 36.63
N ALA A 189 -2.34 -15.30 35.48
CA ALA A 189 -2.68 -14.25 34.53
C ALA A 189 -4.12 -14.36 34.05
N GLY A 190 -4.58 -15.58 33.69
CA GLY A 190 -5.95 -15.84 33.31
C GLY A 190 -6.98 -15.46 34.40
N ARG A 191 -6.69 -15.80 35.67
CA ARG A 191 -7.55 -15.42 36.79
C ARG A 191 -7.64 -13.89 36.99
N LEU A 192 -6.54 -13.18 36.83
CA LEU A 192 -6.52 -11.72 36.91
C LEU A 192 -7.31 -11.08 35.76
N LEU A 193 -7.18 -11.63 34.55
CA LEU A 193 -7.94 -11.17 33.40
C LEU A 193 -9.44 -11.40 33.60
N ALA A 194 -9.84 -12.59 34.08
CA ALA A 194 -11.24 -12.87 34.40
C ALA A 194 -11.82 -11.87 35.39
N ARG A 195 -11.07 -11.58 36.48
CA ARG A 195 -11.50 -10.60 37.45
C ARG A 195 -11.64 -9.19 36.85
N LEU A 196 -10.66 -8.76 36.01
CA LEU A 196 -10.75 -7.47 35.33
C LEU A 196 -11.94 -7.40 34.36
N ALA A 197 -12.29 -8.53 33.70
CA ALA A 197 -13.45 -8.60 32.85
C ALA A 197 -14.76 -8.50 33.66
N ASP A 198 -14.84 -9.18 34.81
CA ASP A 198 -15.97 -9.08 35.74
C ASP A 198 -16.13 -7.64 36.28
N ASP A 199 -15.03 -6.93 36.52
CA ASP A 199 -14.99 -5.53 36.88
C ASP A 199 -15.28 -4.55 35.73
N GLY A 200 -15.64 -5.07 34.53
CA GLY A 200 -16.05 -4.27 33.37
C GLY A 200 -14.93 -3.81 32.45
N VAL A 201 -13.71 -4.33 32.58
CA VAL A 201 -12.60 -4.05 31.66
C VAL A 201 -12.74 -4.89 30.41
N VAL A 202 -13.41 -4.36 29.38
CA VAL A 202 -13.74 -5.05 28.13
C VAL A 202 -12.53 -5.73 27.47
N ALA A 203 -11.36 -5.05 27.47
CA ALA A 203 -10.14 -5.61 26.88
C ALA A 203 -9.62 -6.87 27.62
N ALA A 204 -10.06 -7.14 28.84
CA ALA A 204 -9.67 -8.32 29.60
C ALA A 204 -10.53 -9.55 29.26
N ASP A 205 -11.70 -9.38 28.65
CA ASP A 205 -12.59 -10.46 28.22
C ASP A 205 -12.03 -11.21 27.00
N PRO A 206 -11.71 -12.51 27.09
CA PRO A 206 -11.22 -13.29 25.96
C PRO A 206 -12.15 -13.29 24.75
N GLY A 207 -13.46 -13.13 24.95
CA GLY A 207 -14.44 -13.04 23.86
C GLY A 207 -14.24 -11.81 22.96
N GLN A 208 -13.51 -10.80 23.46
CA GLN A 208 -13.17 -9.58 22.73
C GLN A 208 -11.76 -9.60 22.11
N TRP A 209 -11.05 -10.72 22.20
CA TRP A 209 -9.66 -10.79 21.73
C TRP A 209 -9.58 -11.35 20.31
N TRP A 210 -9.18 -10.50 19.39
CA TRP A 210 -9.07 -10.84 17.97
C TRP A 210 -8.00 -11.90 17.66
N ALA A 211 -6.92 -11.93 18.42
CA ALA A 211 -5.77 -12.80 18.14
C ALA A 211 -5.85 -14.21 18.75
N LEU A 212 -6.78 -14.48 19.66
CA LEU A 212 -6.94 -15.78 20.32
C LEU A 212 -8.11 -16.61 19.79
N VAL A 213 -8.94 -16.06 18.94
CA VAL A 213 -9.87 -16.89 18.16
C VAL A 213 -9.00 -17.75 17.25
N PRO A 214 -9.13 -19.08 17.26
CA PRO A 214 -8.43 -19.90 16.27
C PRO A 214 -8.71 -19.29 14.91
N ALA A 215 -7.67 -18.75 14.29
CA ALA A 215 -7.77 -17.98 13.05
C ALA A 215 -8.28 -18.82 11.88
N ALA A 216 -8.39 -20.12 12.06
CA ALA A 216 -8.92 -21.06 11.10
C ALA A 216 -10.04 -21.87 11.75
N ASP A 217 -11.24 -21.56 11.38
CA ASP A 217 -12.25 -22.58 11.33
C ASP A 217 -11.76 -23.55 10.23
N GLY A 218 -11.42 -24.78 10.53
CA GLY A 218 -10.86 -25.75 9.58
C GLY A 218 -11.77 -26.07 8.38
N ARG A 219 -12.72 -25.20 8.03
CA ARG A 219 -13.62 -25.33 6.88
C ARG A 219 -12.98 -24.75 5.62
N PRO A 220 -13.11 -25.42 4.48
CA PRO A 220 -12.67 -24.84 3.22
C PRO A 220 -13.50 -23.59 2.89
N ARG A 221 -12.89 -22.62 2.20
CA ARG A 221 -13.58 -21.40 1.75
C ARG A 221 -14.74 -21.67 0.80
N ARG A 222 -14.69 -22.80 0.10
CA ARG A 222 -15.76 -23.28 -0.79
C ARG A 222 -15.96 -24.76 -0.57
N ALA A 223 -17.18 -25.21 -0.62
CA ALA A 223 -17.48 -26.65 -0.59
C ALA A 223 -16.75 -27.36 -1.75
N HIS A 224 -16.43 -28.63 -1.57
CA HIS A 224 -15.60 -29.38 -2.52
C HIS A 224 -16.24 -29.47 -3.93
N ASP A 225 -17.55 -29.49 -3.98
CA ASP A 225 -18.39 -29.53 -5.20
C ASP A 225 -18.74 -28.14 -5.76
N ALA A 226 -18.43 -27.09 -5.00
CA ALA A 226 -18.74 -25.72 -5.43
C ALA A 226 -17.81 -25.24 -6.54
N THR A 227 -18.39 -24.55 -7.50
CA THR A 227 -17.63 -23.85 -8.55
C THR A 227 -16.80 -22.72 -7.97
N VAL A 228 -15.54 -22.63 -8.39
CA VAL A 228 -14.59 -21.60 -8.01
C VAL A 228 -14.29 -20.71 -9.21
N ARG A 229 -14.54 -19.41 -9.08
CA ARG A 229 -14.20 -18.43 -10.13
C ARG A 229 -12.72 -18.13 -10.12
N VAL A 230 -12.07 -18.38 -11.25
CA VAL A 230 -10.65 -18.06 -11.49
C VAL A 230 -10.53 -17.11 -12.69
N SER A 231 -9.46 -16.33 -12.74
CA SER A 231 -9.11 -15.52 -13.92
C SER A 231 -7.63 -15.67 -14.23
N PRO A 232 -7.19 -15.43 -15.48
CA PRO A 232 -5.79 -15.60 -15.86
C PRO A 232 -4.82 -14.90 -14.92
N SER A 233 -5.08 -13.65 -14.57
CA SER A 233 -4.24 -12.89 -13.62
C SER A 233 -4.29 -13.41 -12.18
N LYS A 234 -5.43 -13.96 -11.74
CA LYS A 234 -5.53 -14.56 -10.40
C LYS A 234 -4.83 -15.91 -10.31
N VAL A 235 -4.81 -16.68 -11.38
CA VAL A 235 -4.02 -17.92 -11.46
C VAL A 235 -2.54 -17.59 -11.31
N GLU A 236 -2.04 -16.59 -12.02
CA GLU A 236 -0.66 -16.13 -11.90
C GLU A 236 -0.34 -15.64 -10.47
N GLN A 237 -1.20 -14.83 -9.88
CA GLN A 237 -1.02 -14.35 -8.51
C GLN A 237 -1.02 -15.49 -7.48
N PHE A 238 -1.94 -16.44 -7.61
CA PHE A 238 -2.03 -17.60 -6.73
C PHE A 238 -0.82 -18.52 -6.86
N ALA A 239 -0.38 -18.78 -8.09
CA ALA A 239 0.82 -19.57 -8.36
C ALA A 239 2.10 -18.89 -7.83
N THR A 240 2.14 -17.57 -7.78
CA THR A 240 3.26 -16.81 -7.21
C THR A 240 3.29 -16.91 -5.68
N CYS A 241 2.16 -16.70 -5.01
CA CYS A 241 2.04 -16.83 -3.55
C CYS A 241 0.56 -16.91 -3.14
N GLU A 242 0.15 -18.07 -2.65
CA GLU A 242 -1.23 -18.33 -2.22
C GLU A 242 -1.66 -17.41 -1.08
N LEU A 243 -0.78 -17.22 -0.07
CA LEU A 243 -1.05 -16.33 1.07
C LEU A 243 -1.24 -14.88 0.62
N ALA A 244 -0.38 -14.37 -0.25
CA ALA A 244 -0.51 -13.01 -0.76
C ALA A 244 -1.83 -12.85 -1.53
N TRP A 245 -2.21 -13.85 -2.34
CA TRP A 245 -3.48 -13.84 -3.06
C TRP A 245 -4.67 -13.78 -2.10
N VAL A 246 -4.72 -14.64 -1.07
CA VAL A 246 -5.89 -14.67 -0.16
C VAL A 246 -6.00 -13.41 0.67
N LEU A 247 -4.90 -12.85 1.18
CA LEU A 247 -4.90 -11.62 1.94
C LEU A 247 -5.37 -10.43 1.08
N ARG A 248 -4.90 -10.34 -0.16
CA ARG A 248 -5.35 -9.31 -1.12
C ARG A 248 -6.82 -9.48 -1.48
N ALA A 249 -7.27 -10.71 -1.74
CA ALA A 249 -8.67 -11.01 -2.00
C ALA A 249 -9.60 -10.74 -0.80
N SER A 250 -9.03 -10.64 0.40
CA SER A 250 -9.74 -10.31 1.65
C SER A 250 -9.65 -8.83 2.04
N GLY A 251 -9.19 -7.97 1.15
CA GLY A 251 -9.13 -6.52 1.37
C GLY A 251 -7.72 -5.97 1.65
N GLY A 252 -6.67 -6.80 1.59
CA GLY A 252 -5.28 -6.35 1.74
C GLY A 252 -4.69 -5.67 0.49
N ASP A 253 -5.48 -5.44 -0.55
CA ASP A 253 -5.04 -4.63 -1.68
C ASP A 253 -5.01 -3.15 -1.28
N GLY A 254 -3.84 -2.53 -1.41
CA GLY A 254 -3.70 -1.09 -1.22
C GLY A 254 -4.43 -0.26 -2.30
N THR A 255 -4.39 1.04 -2.16
CA THR A 255 -4.92 1.96 -3.18
C THR A 255 -4.19 1.78 -4.51
N LYS A 256 -4.94 1.84 -5.63
CA LYS A 256 -4.34 1.74 -6.97
C LYS A 256 -3.31 2.84 -7.17
N SER A 257 -2.12 2.47 -7.63
CA SER A 257 -1.08 3.46 -7.93
C SER A 257 -1.45 4.30 -9.15
N PRO A 258 -0.97 5.55 -9.27
CA PRO A 258 -1.15 6.37 -10.46
C PRO A 258 -0.71 5.67 -11.76
N SER A 259 0.34 4.85 -11.69
CA SER A 259 0.83 4.07 -12.84
C SER A 259 -0.18 3.00 -13.29
N ALA A 260 -0.90 2.37 -12.36
CA ALA A 260 -1.97 1.42 -12.70
C ALA A 260 -3.15 2.14 -13.40
N SER A 261 -3.49 3.35 -12.97
CA SER A 261 -4.54 4.15 -13.61
C SER A 261 -4.17 4.57 -15.04
N ILE A 262 -2.90 4.90 -15.28
CA ILE A 262 -2.37 5.19 -16.63
C ILE A 262 -2.42 3.94 -17.50
N GLY A 263 -2.02 2.78 -16.95
CA GLY A 263 -2.13 1.51 -17.65
C GLY A 263 -3.57 1.24 -18.11
N THR A 264 -4.55 1.41 -17.22
CA THR A 264 -5.96 1.26 -17.55
C THR A 264 -6.39 2.21 -18.67
N LEU A 265 -6.02 3.50 -18.60
CA LEU A 265 -6.35 4.47 -19.65
C LEU A 265 -5.79 4.04 -21.03
N VAL A 266 -4.55 3.56 -21.07
CA VAL A 266 -3.92 3.09 -22.33
C VAL A 266 -4.67 1.88 -22.87
N HIS A 267 -5.03 0.89 -22.05
CA HIS A 267 -5.82 -0.26 -22.46
C HIS A 267 -7.19 0.16 -23.02
N ASP A 268 -7.91 1.04 -22.31
CA ASP A 268 -9.24 1.52 -22.73
C ASP A 268 -9.17 2.23 -24.09
N VAL A 269 -8.14 3.05 -24.32
CA VAL A 269 -7.97 3.76 -25.61
C VAL A 269 -7.67 2.79 -26.76
N ILE A 270 -6.79 1.79 -26.52
CA ILE A 270 -6.48 0.77 -27.52
C ILE A 270 -7.72 -0.06 -27.84
N ALA A 271 -8.47 -0.44 -26.84
CA ALA A 271 -9.70 -1.22 -27.00
C ALA A 271 -10.76 -0.50 -27.83
N GLU A 272 -10.92 0.79 -27.59
CA GLU A 272 -11.96 1.59 -28.28
C GLU A 272 -11.58 1.95 -29.71
N LEU A 273 -10.33 2.36 -29.95
CA LEU A 273 -9.91 2.83 -31.27
C LEU A 273 -9.40 1.70 -32.17
N GLY A 274 -8.90 0.61 -31.59
CA GLY A 274 -8.37 -0.53 -32.33
C GLY A 274 -7.07 -0.20 -33.08
N ASP A 275 -6.89 -0.77 -34.28
CA ASP A 275 -5.67 -0.70 -35.05
C ASP A 275 -5.55 0.62 -35.83
N VAL A 276 -5.20 1.68 -35.13
CA VAL A 276 -4.98 3.03 -35.65
C VAL A 276 -3.53 3.46 -35.46
N ASP A 277 -3.16 4.56 -36.11
CA ASP A 277 -1.81 5.12 -35.99
C ASP A 277 -1.55 5.72 -34.59
N ALA A 278 -0.26 5.91 -34.29
CA ALA A 278 0.19 6.44 -33.02
C ALA A 278 -0.35 7.82 -32.69
N ALA A 279 -0.51 8.69 -33.70
CA ALA A 279 -0.97 10.06 -33.48
C ALA A 279 -2.43 10.07 -32.98
N THR A 280 -3.27 9.21 -33.56
CA THR A 280 -4.67 9.02 -33.14
C THR A 280 -4.77 8.50 -31.72
N LEU A 281 -4.00 7.46 -31.35
CA LEU A 281 -3.95 6.94 -29.98
C LEU A 281 -3.48 8.00 -28.98
N GLN A 282 -2.42 8.73 -29.32
CA GLN A 282 -1.85 9.78 -28.48
C GLN A 282 -2.85 10.93 -28.27
N ALA A 283 -3.56 11.33 -29.30
CA ALA A 283 -4.57 12.39 -29.21
C ALA A 283 -5.71 11.99 -28.24
N GLU A 284 -6.15 10.75 -28.28
CA GLU A 284 -7.21 10.27 -27.40
C GLU A 284 -6.73 10.12 -25.96
N ILE A 285 -5.48 9.64 -25.71
CA ILE A 285 -4.86 9.64 -24.38
C ILE A 285 -4.81 11.07 -23.82
N GLU A 286 -4.40 12.05 -24.62
CA GLU A 286 -4.36 13.45 -24.20
C GLU A 286 -5.75 13.99 -23.84
N ARG A 287 -6.75 13.68 -24.63
CA ARG A 287 -8.14 14.10 -24.40
C ARG A 287 -8.67 13.60 -23.05
N ARG A 288 -8.30 12.36 -22.67
CA ARG A 288 -8.75 11.71 -21.40
C ARG A 288 -7.81 11.98 -20.23
N TRP A 289 -6.64 12.57 -20.45
CA TRP A 289 -5.60 12.72 -19.43
C TRP A 289 -6.09 13.40 -18.15
N GLY A 290 -6.95 14.40 -18.27
CA GLY A 290 -7.54 15.12 -17.13
C GLY A 290 -8.35 14.23 -16.16
N GLN A 291 -8.87 13.09 -16.64
CA GLN A 291 -9.67 12.16 -15.82
C GLN A 291 -8.81 11.42 -14.78
N LEU A 292 -7.48 11.40 -14.95
CA LEU A 292 -6.56 10.75 -14.03
C LEU A 292 -6.35 11.54 -12.73
N GLY A 293 -6.73 12.82 -12.67
CA GLY A 293 -6.61 13.66 -11.48
C GLY A 293 -5.17 13.86 -10.98
N LEU A 294 -4.16 13.70 -11.85
CA LEU A 294 -2.77 13.86 -11.48
C LEU A 294 -2.43 15.33 -11.26
N ALA A 295 -1.71 15.64 -10.17
CA ALA A 295 -1.26 16.99 -9.89
C ALA A 295 -0.31 17.50 -10.99
N PRO A 296 -0.44 18.77 -11.44
CA PRO A 296 0.46 19.37 -12.42
C PRO A 296 1.91 19.36 -11.95
N GLY A 297 2.84 19.13 -12.88
CA GLY A 297 4.28 19.19 -12.61
C GLY A 297 5.07 18.13 -13.38
N TRP A 298 6.38 18.12 -13.22
CA TRP A 298 7.33 17.29 -13.97
C TRP A 298 7.03 15.78 -13.89
N VAL A 299 6.44 15.32 -12.78
CA VAL A 299 6.04 13.90 -12.63
C VAL A 299 4.91 13.58 -13.59
N GLN A 300 3.88 14.44 -13.66
CA GLN A 300 2.78 14.32 -14.60
C GLN A 300 3.28 14.33 -16.04
N ASP A 301 4.17 15.27 -16.38
CA ASP A 301 4.71 15.42 -17.73
C ASP A 301 5.49 14.16 -18.16
N ARG A 302 6.31 13.63 -17.24
CA ARG A 302 7.01 12.36 -17.47
C ARG A 302 6.04 11.20 -17.71
N LYS A 303 4.99 11.09 -16.89
CA LYS A 303 3.97 10.05 -17.01
C LYS A 303 3.19 10.17 -18.33
N ARG A 304 2.91 11.39 -18.77
CA ARG A 304 2.30 11.69 -20.06
C ARG A 304 3.20 11.23 -21.23
N GLN A 305 4.50 11.48 -21.12
CA GLN A 305 5.46 10.99 -22.11
C GLN A 305 5.53 9.46 -22.14
N GLU A 306 5.50 8.79 -20.98
CA GLU A 306 5.46 7.34 -20.90
C GLU A 306 4.21 6.78 -21.59
N ALA A 307 3.02 7.37 -21.37
CA ALA A 307 1.78 6.95 -22.02
C ALA A 307 1.82 7.14 -23.55
N ARG A 308 2.35 8.27 -24.02
CA ARG A 308 2.57 8.50 -25.47
C ARG A 308 3.52 7.48 -26.10
N ALA A 309 4.58 7.11 -25.37
CA ALA A 309 5.51 6.09 -25.82
C ALA A 309 4.86 4.69 -25.88
N MET A 310 3.93 4.39 -24.96
CA MET A 310 3.14 3.16 -25.01
C MET A 310 2.25 3.12 -26.25
N ALA A 311 1.55 4.21 -26.56
CA ALA A 311 0.74 4.33 -27.77
C ALA A 311 1.56 4.14 -29.05
N GLN A 312 2.77 4.69 -29.11
CA GLN A 312 3.67 4.49 -30.25
C GLN A 312 4.03 3.01 -30.41
N LYS A 313 4.40 2.30 -29.33
CA LYS A 313 4.75 0.88 -29.38
C LYS A 313 3.59 0.00 -29.84
N VAL A 314 2.36 0.33 -29.46
CA VAL A 314 1.18 -0.40 -29.91
C VAL A 314 0.97 -0.20 -31.42
N ALA A 315 1.05 1.04 -31.91
CA ALA A 315 0.92 1.32 -33.34
C ALA A 315 2.06 0.65 -34.15
N ASP A 316 3.28 0.64 -33.61
CA ASP A 316 4.42 -0.07 -34.23
C ASP A 316 4.15 -1.59 -34.31
N TYR A 317 3.50 -2.15 -33.27
CA TYR A 317 3.11 -3.57 -33.33
C TYR A 317 2.12 -3.86 -34.47
N PHE A 318 1.11 -3.04 -34.68
CA PHE A 318 0.10 -3.26 -35.71
C PHE A 318 0.68 -3.33 -37.11
N THR A 319 1.85 -2.72 -37.33
CA THR A 319 2.56 -2.72 -38.63
C THR A 319 3.81 -3.59 -38.64
N SER A 320 4.08 -4.31 -37.56
CA SER A 320 5.27 -5.11 -37.36
C SER A 320 5.22 -6.46 -38.14
N LYS A 321 6.37 -7.10 -38.26
CA LYS A 321 6.45 -8.47 -38.79
C LYS A 321 5.79 -9.50 -37.86
N GLU A 322 5.77 -9.22 -36.56
CA GLU A 322 5.16 -10.07 -35.55
C GLU A 322 3.62 -10.11 -35.63
N SER A 323 3.01 -9.08 -36.22
CA SER A 323 1.59 -9.04 -36.56
C SER A 323 1.27 -9.53 -37.98
N ALA A 324 2.27 -9.70 -38.84
CA ALA A 324 2.06 -10.14 -40.18
C ALA A 324 1.47 -11.57 -40.24
N GLY A 325 0.39 -11.75 -41.00
CA GLY A 325 -0.35 -13.02 -41.09
C GLY A 325 -1.37 -13.23 -39.98
N TRP A 326 -1.51 -12.27 -39.04
CA TRP A 326 -2.50 -12.29 -37.99
C TRP A 326 -3.57 -11.24 -38.25
N GLU A 327 -4.83 -11.65 -38.20
CA GLU A 327 -5.99 -10.80 -38.28
C GLU A 327 -6.55 -10.57 -36.90
N ARG A 328 -6.78 -9.32 -36.49
CA ARG A 328 -7.49 -9.02 -35.28
C ARG A 328 -8.96 -9.42 -35.40
N VAL A 329 -9.41 -10.35 -34.56
CA VAL A 329 -10.81 -10.83 -34.53
C VAL A 329 -11.58 -10.36 -33.31
N GLY A 330 -10.87 -9.81 -32.30
CA GLY A 330 -11.52 -9.26 -31.11
C GLY A 330 -10.61 -8.41 -30.23
N VAL A 331 -11.23 -7.50 -29.47
CA VAL A 331 -10.58 -6.72 -28.40
C VAL A 331 -11.46 -6.77 -27.16
N GLU A 332 -10.86 -6.75 -25.97
CA GLU A 332 -11.56 -6.78 -24.68
C GLU A 332 -12.64 -7.89 -24.63
N MET A 333 -12.36 -9.03 -25.28
CA MET A 333 -13.32 -10.12 -25.37
C MET A 333 -13.42 -10.89 -24.06
N GLU A 334 -14.66 -11.10 -23.61
CA GLU A 334 -14.91 -11.96 -22.45
C GLU A 334 -14.69 -13.42 -22.84
N ALA A 335 -13.90 -14.13 -22.04
CA ALA A 335 -13.72 -15.57 -22.08
C ALA A 335 -14.37 -16.18 -20.84
N GLN A 336 -15.25 -17.17 -21.03
CA GLN A 336 -15.86 -17.89 -19.92
C GLN A 336 -16.00 -19.36 -20.30
N VAL A 337 -15.31 -20.24 -19.54
CA VAL A 337 -15.41 -21.68 -19.72
C VAL A 337 -15.30 -22.41 -18.38
N GLN A 338 -15.82 -23.64 -18.34
CA GLN A 338 -15.71 -24.53 -17.19
C GLN A 338 -14.54 -25.49 -17.39
N VAL A 339 -13.60 -25.53 -16.43
CA VAL A 339 -12.45 -26.44 -16.44
C VAL A 339 -12.45 -27.16 -15.08
N GLY A 340 -12.88 -28.41 -15.04
CA GLY A 340 -13.13 -29.09 -13.77
C GLY A 340 -14.12 -28.29 -12.91
N ARG A 341 -13.76 -27.99 -11.66
CA ARG A 341 -14.57 -27.08 -10.81
C ARG A 341 -14.26 -25.58 -11.01
N ALA A 342 -13.27 -25.27 -11.81
CA ALA A 342 -12.91 -23.88 -12.11
C ALA A 342 -13.88 -23.28 -13.11
N LEU A 343 -14.54 -22.18 -12.77
CA LEU A 343 -15.17 -21.29 -13.75
C LEU A 343 -14.12 -20.25 -14.16
N LEU A 344 -13.42 -20.53 -15.23
CA LEU A 344 -12.47 -19.61 -15.81
C LEU A 344 -13.24 -18.46 -16.43
N LYS A 345 -13.06 -17.26 -15.89
CA LYS A 345 -13.63 -16.04 -16.43
C LYS A 345 -12.56 -14.97 -16.50
N GLY A 346 -12.37 -14.43 -17.69
CA GLY A 346 -11.38 -13.37 -17.94
C GLY A 346 -11.79 -12.52 -19.11
N ARG A 347 -10.95 -11.55 -19.39
CA ARG A 347 -11.04 -10.72 -20.57
C ARG A 347 -9.68 -10.72 -21.24
N VAL A 348 -9.65 -10.87 -22.56
CA VAL A 348 -8.43 -10.82 -23.36
C VAL A 348 -8.32 -9.46 -24.02
N ASP A 349 -7.15 -8.81 -23.90
CA ASP A 349 -6.95 -7.48 -24.46
C ASP A 349 -7.09 -7.49 -25.99
N ARG A 350 -6.54 -8.51 -26.65
CA ARG A 350 -6.60 -8.68 -28.09
C ARG A 350 -6.60 -10.17 -28.47
N LEU A 351 -7.50 -10.55 -29.34
CA LEU A 351 -7.57 -11.86 -29.94
C LEU A 351 -7.25 -11.74 -31.42
N GLU A 352 -6.32 -12.56 -31.90
CA GLU A 352 -5.87 -12.60 -33.28
C GLU A 352 -6.08 -13.99 -33.86
N ARG A 353 -6.38 -14.05 -35.16
CA ARG A 353 -6.56 -15.27 -35.91
C ARG A 353 -5.52 -15.35 -37.04
N HIS A 354 -4.84 -16.47 -37.13
CA HIS A 354 -3.92 -16.76 -38.23
C HIS A 354 -4.66 -17.23 -39.47
N THR A 355 -3.99 -17.20 -40.62
CA THR A 355 -4.58 -17.63 -41.89
C THR A 355 -5.01 -19.10 -41.90
N ASP A 356 -4.46 -19.94 -41.02
CA ASP A 356 -4.83 -21.35 -40.83
C ASP A 356 -5.99 -21.57 -39.85
N GLY A 357 -6.61 -20.47 -39.35
CA GLY A 357 -7.73 -20.48 -38.45
C GLY A 357 -7.38 -20.60 -36.96
N SER A 358 -6.10 -20.77 -36.60
CA SER A 358 -5.69 -20.81 -35.20
C SER A 358 -5.69 -19.44 -34.55
N LEU A 359 -5.92 -19.40 -33.21
CA LEU A 359 -6.06 -18.19 -32.43
C LEU A 359 -4.83 -17.91 -31.57
N ARG A 360 -4.49 -16.64 -31.44
CA ARG A 360 -3.48 -16.14 -30.49
C ARG A 360 -4.05 -15.05 -29.63
N VAL A 361 -3.84 -15.16 -28.32
CA VAL A 361 -4.15 -14.07 -27.36
C VAL A 361 -2.92 -13.18 -27.21
N VAL A 362 -3.12 -11.87 -27.32
CA VAL A 362 -2.09 -10.85 -27.05
C VAL A 362 -2.52 -10.02 -25.86
N ASP A 363 -1.70 -10.01 -24.82
CA ASP A 363 -1.93 -9.28 -23.56
C ASP A 363 -0.96 -8.10 -23.47
N TYR A 364 -1.47 -6.91 -23.16
CA TYR A 364 -0.71 -5.67 -23.10
C TYR A 364 -0.13 -5.46 -21.70
N LYS A 365 1.20 -5.34 -21.60
CA LYS A 365 1.89 -5.10 -20.33
C LYS A 365 2.43 -3.67 -20.23
N THR A 366 1.79 -2.86 -19.40
CA THR A 366 2.19 -1.47 -19.12
C THR A 366 3.19 -1.35 -17.98
N GLY A 367 3.49 -2.44 -17.28
CA GLY A 367 4.50 -2.51 -16.22
C GLY A 367 5.94 -2.43 -16.74
N SER A 368 6.89 -2.26 -15.81
CA SER A 368 8.32 -2.16 -16.12
C SER A 368 9.06 -3.51 -16.14
N SER A 369 8.49 -4.54 -15.50
CA SER A 369 9.06 -5.89 -15.45
C SER A 369 8.62 -6.71 -16.65
N LYS A 370 9.50 -7.60 -17.09
CA LYS A 370 9.17 -8.59 -18.12
C LYS A 370 9.68 -9.97 -17.70
N PRO A 371 8.95 -11.06 -18.00
CA PRO A 371 9.44 -12.40 -17.73
C PRO A 371 10.71 -12.71 -18.53
N THR A 372 11.57 -13.53 -17.95
CA THR A 372 12.70 -14.15 -18.66
C THR A 372 12.18 -15.18 -19.68
N THR A 373 13.04 -15.63 -20.60
CA THR A 373 12.67 -16.66 -21.56
C THR A 373 12.24 -17.97 -20.89
N ALA A 374 12.88 -18.34 -19.79
CA ALA A 374 12.52 -19.53 -19.03
C ALA A 374 11.14 -19.41 -18.34
N GLU A 375 10.85 -18.26 -17.75
CA GLU A 375 9.53 -17.97 -17.13
C GLU A 375 8.42 -17.88 -18.19
N LEU A 376 8.76 -17.40 -19.40
CA LEU A 376 7.81 -17.25 -20.49
C LEU A 376 7.34 -18.61 -21.02
N ALA A 377 8.20 -19.62 -21.05
CA ALA A 377 7.89 -20.94 -21.58
C ALA A 377 6.63 -21.54 -20.96
N ARG A 378 6.44 -21.39 -19.66
CA ARG A 378 5.23 -21.80 -18.91
C ARG A 378 4.65 -20.65 -18.10
N HIS A 379 4.48 -19.49 -18.74
CA HIS A 379 3.89 -18.32 -18.08
C HIS A 379 2.43 -18.61 -17.72
N PRO A 380 2.06 -18.55 -16.43
CA PRO A 380 0.73 -18.99 -15.98
C PRO A 380 -0.42 -18.27 -16.68
N GLN A 381 -0.39 -16.93 -16.73
CA GLN A 381 -1.44 -16.13 -17.35
C GLN A 381 -1.64 -16.48 -18.82
N LEU A 382 -0.54 -16.63 -19.58
CA LEU A 382 -0.60 -16.96 -21.01
C LEU A 382 -1.10 -18.39 -21.24
N GLY A 383 -0.66 -19.35 -20.43
CA GLY A 383 -1.18 -20.72 -20.48
C GLY A 383 -2.68 -20.78 -20.23
N VAL A 384 -3.17 -20.00 -19.26
CA VAL A 384 -4.61 -19.93 -18.95
C VAL A 384 -5.42 -19.33 -20.11
N TYR A 385 -4.89 -18.34 -20.81
CA TYR A 385 -5.54 -17.82 -22.02
C TYR A 385 -5.63 -18.88 -23.11
N GLN A 386 -4.59 -19.68 -23.31
CA GLN A 386 -4.61 -20.77 -24.26
C GLN A 386 -5.62 -21.85 -23.87
N VAL A 387 -5.70 -22.22 -22.59
CA VAL A 387 -6.76 -23.11 -22.09
C VAL A 387 -8.15 -22.56 -22.41
N ALA A 388 -8.37 -21.25 -22.25
CA ALA A 388 -9.65 -20.66 -22.61
C ALA A 388 -9.96 -20.81 -24.11
N VAL A 389 -8.98 -20.64 -24.99
CA VAL A 389 -9.13 -20.88 -26.44
C VAL A 389 -9.50 -22.35 -26.69
N GLU A 390 -8.72 -23.30 -26.19
CA GLU A 390 -8.88 -24.75 -26.44
C GLU A 390 -10.17 -25.32 -25.85
N GLN A 391 -10.71 -24.69 -24.82
CA GLN A 391 -12.01 -25.03 -24.22
C GLN A 391 -13.19 -24.31 -24.92
N GLY A 392 -12.96 -23.62 -26.04
CA GLY A 392 -14.00 -23.02 -26.86
C GLY A 392 -14.61 -21.72 -26.30
N ALA A 393 -13.86 -20.96 -25.46
CA ALA A 393 -14.36 -19.71 -24.88
C ALA A 393 -14.77 -18.66 -25.94
N PHE A 394 -14.26 -18.77 -27.16
CA PHE A 394 -14.48 -17.79 -28.23
C PHE A 394 -15.44 -18.29 -29.34
N GLY A 395 -16.13 -19.41 -29.09
CA GLY A 395 -17.21 -19.90 -29.94
C GLY A 395 -16.77 -20.14 -31.38
N GLU A 396 -17.48 -19.55 -32.35
CA GLU A 396 -17.24 -19.77 -33.78
C GLU A 396 -15.89 -19.18 -34.29
N LEU A 397 -15.18 -18.38 -33.47
CA LEU A 397 -13.88 -17.84 -33.91
C LEU A 397 -12.80 -18.90 -33.97
N GLY A 398 -12.92 -20.00 -33.20
CA GLY A 398 -12.00 -21.12 -33.19
C GLY A 398 -11.69 -21.62 -31.79
N ASP A 399 -11.12 -22.83 -31.72
CA ASP A 399 -10.75 -23.54 -30.49
C ASP A 399 -9.30 -24.03 -30.50
N ARG A 400 -8.53 -23.74 -31.58
CA ARG A 400 -7.12 -24.13 -31.69
C ARG A 400 -6.21 -22.97 -31.30
N SER A 401 -5.43 -23.14 -30.21
CA SER A 401 -4.44 -22.16 -29.79
C SER A 401 -3.17 -22.27 -30.65
N ALA A 402 -2.67 -21.15 -31.13
CA ALA A 402 -1.34 -21.01 -31.73
C ALA A 402 -0.34 -20.35 -30.76
N GLY A 403 -0.68 -20.34 -29.48
CA GLY A 403 0.10 -19.69 -28.44
C GLY A 403 -0.52 -18.41 -27.89
N ALA A 404 0.25 -17.71 -27.08
CA ALA A 404 -0.14 -16.42 -26.55
C ALA A 404 1.09 -15.49 -26.45
N ALA A 405 0.88 -14.19 -26.40
CA ALA A 405 1.97 -13.22 -26.39
C ALA A 405 1.74 -12.10 -25.38
N LEU A 406 2.85 -11.60 -24.80
CA LEU A 406 2.90 -10.36 -24.04
C LEU A 406 3.47 -9.26 -24.92
N LEU A 407 2.73 -8.18 -25.07
CA LEU A 407 3.20 -6.98 -25.73
C LEU A 407 3.69 -5.99 -24.66
N GLN A 408 5.02 -5.83 -24.56
CA GLN A 408 5.64 -4.99 -23.55
C GLN A 408 5.59 -3.50 -23.95
N LEU A 409 4.72 -2.74 -23.32
CA LEU A 409 4.52 -1.31 -23.56
C LEU A 409 5.30 -0.44 -22.57
N GLY A 410 5.39 -0.84 -21.31
CA GLY A 410 5.83 0.00 -20.20
C GLY A 410 7.34 0.23 -20.08
N LYS A 411 8.19 -0.59 -20.70
CA LYS A 411 9.64 -0.47 -20.52
C LYS A 411 10.22 0.68 -21.33
N ALA A 412 10.49 1.81 -20.67
CA ALA A 412 11.00 3.02 -21.31
C ALA A 412 12.38 2.86 -22.00
N ALA A 413 13.19 1.90 -21.59
CA ALA A 413 14.51 1.66 -22.16
C ALA A 413 14.48 1.02 -23.56
N ASN A 414 13.40 0.37 -23.93
CA ASN A 414 13.24 -0.17 -25.28
C ASN A 414 12.48 0.83 -26.15
N LYS A 415 13.16 1.38 -27.15
CA LYS A 415 12.55 2.28 -28.15
C LYS A 415 11.64 1.55 -29.11
N SER A 416 11.82 0.23 -29.31
CA SER A 416 11.01 -0.63 -30.16
C SER A 416 10.04 -1.48 -29.34
N VAL A 417 8.96 -1.89 -29.99
CA VAL A 417 8.01 -2.85 -29.43
C VAL A 417 8.73 -4.17 -29.14
N THR A 418 8.39 -4.77 -27.99
CA THR A 418 8.91 -6.10 -27.61
C THR A 418 7.74 -7.04 -27.45
N VAL A 419 7.67 -8.04 -28.32
CA VAL A 419 6.72 -9.15 -28.26
C VAL A 419 7.41 -10.35 -27.62
N GLN A 420 6.80 -10.92 -26.60
CA GLN A 420 7.26 -12.14 -25.95
C GLN A 420 6.21 -13.22 -26.16
N SER A 421 6.50 -14.20 -27.00
CA SER A 421 5.54 -15.24 -27.37
C SER A 421 5.79 -16.52 -26.61
N GLN A 422 4.73 -17.09 -26.08
CA GLN A 422 4.66 -18.45 -25.54
C GLN A 422 4.14 -19.36 -26.67
N PRO A 423 4.81 -20.49 -26.96
CA PRO A 423 4.32 -21.46 -27.94
C PRO A 423 2.94 -22.01 -27.63
N ALA A 424 2.33 -22.69 -28.58
CA ALA A 424 1.07 -23.40 -28.33
C ALA A 424 1.25 -24.46 -27.24
N LEU A 425 0.22 -24.68 -26.42
CA LEU A 425 0.26 -25.75 -25.39
C LEU A 425 0.54 -27.13 -26.04
N ALA A 426 0.02 -27.34 -27.21
CA ALA A 426 0.26 -28.58 -27.97
C ALA A 426 1.73 -28.86 -28.29
N ASP A 427 2.58 -27.83 -28.31
CA ASP A 427 4.01 -27.93 -28.60
C ASP A 427 4.86 -28.13 -27.32
N ASP A 428 4.26 -28.07 -26.13
CA ASP A 428 4.94 -28.30 -24.85
C ASP A 428 5.12 -29.80 -24.58
N GLU A 429 6.17 -30.17 -23.87
CA GLU A 429 6.39 -31.56 -23.41
C GLU A 429 5.22 -32.10 -22.56
N ASP A 430 4.51 -31.21 -21.90
CA ASP A 430 3.33 -31.47 -21.07
C ASP A 430 2.18 -30.56 -21.52
N PRO A 431 1.45 -30.89 -22.58
CA PRO A 431 0.42 -30.02 -23.16
C PRO A 431 -0.72 -29.65 -22.21
N VAL A 432 -0.91 -30.43 -21.16
CA VAL A 432 -1.99 -30.21 -20.17
C VAL A 432 -1.56 -29.45 -18.92
N TRP A 433 -0.31 -28.95 -18.86
CA TRP A 433 0.20 -28.27 -17.67
C TRP A 433 -0.65 -27.07 -17.25
N ALA A 434 -1.10 -26.27 -18.21
CA ALA A 434 -1.88 -25.07 -17.94
C ALA A 434 -3.30 -25.40 -17.47
N GLN A 435 -3.93 -26.42 -18.05
CA GLN A 435 -5.23 -26.91 -17.57
C GLN A 435 -5.12 -27.41 -16.12
N ARG A 436 -4.11 -28.23 -15.84
CA ARG A 436 -3.85 -28.72 -14.48
C ARG A 436 -3.59 -27.57 -13.49
N LEU A 437 -2.87 -26.53 -13.93
CA LEU A 437 -2.66 -25.34 -13.12
C LEU A 437 -3.98 -24.63 -12.79
N VAL A 438 -4.91 -24.50 -13.73
CA VAL A 438 -6.25 -23.93 -13.50
C VAL A 438 -7.01 -24.75 -12.47
N GLU A 439 -7.03 -26.07 -12.61
CA GLU A 439 -7.71 -26.98 -11.68
C GLU A 439 -7.12 -26.92 -10.27
N GLN A 440 -5.79 -27.00 -10.14
CA GLN A 440 -5.07 -26.89 -8.87
C GLN A 440 -5.29 -25.51 -8.21
N THR A 441 -5.31 -24.45 -9.01
CA THR A 441 -5.59 -23.10 -8.50
C THR A 441 -7.02 -23.02 -7.95
N ALA A 442 -8.01 -23.57 -8.64
CA ALA A 442 -9.38 -23.57 -8.15
C ALA A 442 -9.52 -24.38 -6.85
N ASP A 443 -8.83 -25.51 -6.74
CA ASP A 443 -8.82 -26.33 -5.53
C ASP A 443 -8.15 -25.58 -4.37
N GLY A 444 -7.00 -24.98 -4.61
CA GLY A 444 -6.28 -24.17 -3.61
C GLY A 444 -7.07 -22.94 -3.17
N MET A 445 -7.65 -22.18 -4.11
CA MET A 445 -8.48 -21.00 -3.80
C MET A 445 -9.75 -21.37 -3.02
N GLY A 446 -10.29 -22.57 -3.21
CA GLY A 446 -11.41 -23.13 -2.47
C GLY A 446 -11.01 -23.73 -1.14
N GLY A 447 -9.74 -23.99 -0.91
CA GLY A 447 -9.19 -24.67 0.24
C GLY A 447 -9.23 -23.86 1.54
N MET A 448 -8.61 -24.40 2.57
CA MET A 448 -8.52 -23.78 3.90
C MET A 448 -7.09 -23.35 4.29
N ARG A 449 -6.08 -23.71 3.50
CA ARG A 449 -4.67 -23.42 3.77
C ARG A 449 -4.07 -22.69 2.60
N PHE A 450 -3.27 -21.67 2.89
CA PHE A 450 -2.62 -20.83 1.89
C PHE A 450 -1.15 -20.68 2.26
N ALA A 451 -0.29 -21.26 1.45
CA ALA A 451 1.14 -21.24 1.70
C ALA A 451 1.77 -19.87 1.38
N ALA A 452 2.69 -19.44 2.23
CA ALA A 452 3.57 -18.35 1.90
C ALA A 452 4.75 -18.86 1.07
N THR A 453 4.96 -18.29 -0.10
CA THR A 453 6.08 -18.64 -1.00
C THR A 453 7.06 -17.47 -1.06
N PRO A 454 8.15 -17.45 -0.27
CA PRO A 454 9.14 -16.38 -0.33
C PRO A 454 9.86 -16.31 -1.67
N GLY A 455 10.10 -15.10 -2.17
CA GLY A 455 10.79 -14.86 -3.43
C GLY A 455 11.04 -13.37 -3.68
N GLU A 456 11.54 -13.01 -4.86
CA GLU A 456 11.84 -11.62 -5.20
C GLU A 456 10.59 -10.71 -5.20
N HIS A 457 9.42 -11.27 -5.48
CA HIS A 457 8.14 -10.57 -5.42
C HIS A 457 7.80 -10.06 -4.00
N CYS A 458 8.42 -10.60 -2.94
CA CYS A 458 8.20 -10.15 -1.56
C CYS A 458 8.65 -8.69 -1.34
N ARG A 459 9.62 -8.18 -2.10
CA ARG A 459 10.10 -6.80 -1.99
C ARG A 459 9.03 -5.75 -2.25
N MET A 460 8.03 -6.11 -3.07
CA MET A 460 6.93 -5.22 -3.47
C MET A 460 5.57 -5.76 -3.01
N CYS A 461 5.57 -6.71 -2.07
CA CYS A 461 4.34 -7.34 -1.61
C CYS A 461 3.56 -6.39 -0.70
N PRO A 462 2.32 -6.00 -1.05
CA PRO A 462 1.53 -5.05 -0.25
C PRO A 462 1.08 -5.62 1.09
N VAL A 463 1.17 -6.92 1.28
CA VAL A 463 0.75 -7.63 2.49
C VAL A 463 1.93 -8.24 3.26
N VAL A 464 3.14 -7.77 3.02
CA VAL A 464 4.36 -8.28 3.66
C VAL A 464 4.31 -8.20 5.19
N ALA A 465 3.71 -7.15 5.73
CA ALA A 465 3.52 -6.94 7.17
C ALA A 465 2.60 -7.99 7.85
N SER A 466 1.88 -8.79 7.07
CA SER A 466 1.05 -9.89 7.58
C SER A 466 1.59 -11.27 7.18
N CYS A 467 2.82 -11.34 6.66
CA CYS A 467 3.39 -12.58 6.15
C CYS A 467 4.25 -13.29 7.20
N PRO A 468 3.87 -14.49 7.68
CA PRO A 468 4.63 -15.22 8.70
C PRO A 468 6.01 -15.72 8.22
N ALA A 469 6.23 -15.76 6.90
CA ALA A 469 7.51 -16.17 6.31
C ALA A 469 8.51 -15.02 6.15
N ARG A 470 8.15 -13.80 6.59
CA ARG A 470 8.98 -12.61 6.47
C ARG A 470 9.15 -11.94 7.84
N PRO A 471 10.32 -11.34 8.14
CA PRO A 471 10.56 -10.67 9.42
C PRO A 471 9.52 -9.58 9.72
N GLU A 472 9.09 -8.84 8.70
CA GLU A 472 8.12 -7.75 8.79
C GLU A 472 6.76 -8.21 9.33
N GLY A 473 6.38 -9.47 9.08
CA GLY A 473 5.12 -10.05 9.55
C GLY A 473 5.23 -10.87 10.84
N GLN A 474 6.43 -11.02 11.37
CA GLN A 474 6.67 -11.76 12.62
C GLN A 474 6.65 -10.87 13.86
N THR A 475 6.52 -9.55 13.68
CA THR A 475 6.58 -8.54 14.74
C THR A 475 5.21 -8.15 15.31
N ILE A 476 4.15 -8.91 15.03
CA ILE A 476 2.80 -8.68 15.59
C ILE A 476 2.63 -9.46 16.90
#